data_be16db2703e0952304645cae844489ea
#
_entry.id   be16db2703e0952304645cae844489ea
#
_cell.length_a   1.000
_cell.length_b   1.000
_cell.length_c   1.000
_cell.angle_alpha   90.00
_cell.angle_beta   90.00
_cell.angle_gamma   90.00
#
_symmetry.space_group_name_H-M   'P 1'
#
loop_
_entity.id
_entity.type
_entity.pdbx_description
1 polymer ?
#
loop_
_entity_poly.entity_id
_entity_poly.type
_entity_poly.pdbx_seq_one_letter_code
_entity_poly.pdbx_strand_id
1 'polypeptide(L)'
;FKKMDSPTNDGFNSFSASYAAKKSKKKVLLTGVGGDELFSGYPSFNRIPKITKIMNMLPSNINLKNFYLSKFEKFLKNNRLNTKIAGLFKYGKSVDKAFLLQRSLFLPEEIQEILLSNQNQLNINQLNIFNSIEDDVKGFENMRISIIYLEIKYYLCAKLLKDIDWTSMSNSIEMRTPLVDWIFFKKIIPLIKSNIKIGKKDLFNCYSEKLPMEIYKRKKTGFSIPHKKLLNQYTNSNYRFKYSKPIKDWSIFCFKNYLSYEKN
;
A
#
# COMPACT_ATOMS: atom_id res chain seq x y z
N PHE A 1 12.83 -6.42 14.12
CA PHE A 1 11.49 -6.64 14.73
C PHE A 1 11.38 -5.93 16.09
N LYS A 2 12.37 -6.07 17.00
CA LYS A 2 12.36 -5.47 18.38
C LYS A 2 12.11 -3.95 18.43
N LYS A 3 12.27 -3.23 17.35
CA LYS A 3 12.12 -1.76 17.31
C LYS A 3 10.91 -1.32 16.47
N MET A 4 10.06 -2.25 16.07
CA MET A 4 8.83 -1.93 15.33
C MET A 4 7.74 -1.47 16.29
N ASP A 5 7.13 -0.32 16.03
CA ASP A 5 5.96 0.16 16.78
C ASP A 5 4.68 -0.54 16.34
N SER A 6 4.65 -1.03 15.11
CA SER A 6 3.54 -1.80 14.54
C SER A 6 4.05 -2.76 13.47
N PRO A 7 3.36 -3.90 13.24
CA PRO A 7 3.80 -4.87 12.26
C PRO A 7 3.75 -4.30 10.84
N THR A 8 4.89 -4.26 10.17
CA THR A 8 5.01 -3.77 8.80
C THR A 8 5.81 -4.73 7.93
N ASN A 9 5.49 -4.75 6.64
CA ASN A 9 6.22 -5.52 5.63
C ASN A 9 7.13 -4.65 4.75
N ASP A 10 7.05 -3.33 4.85
CA ASP A 10 7.75 -2.35 3.99
C ASP A 10 8.86 -1.55 4.71
N GLY A 11 8.80 -1.47 6.05
CA GLY A 11 9.74 -0.68 6.85
C GLY A 11 11.22 -1.00 6.62
N PHE A 12 11.53 -2.17 6.04
CA PHE A 12 12.88 -2.58 5.71
C PHE A 12 13.60 -1.58 4.79
N ASN A 13 12.90 -0.97 3.83
CA ASN A 13 13.48 0.01 2.91
C ASN A 13 13.92 1.28 3.64
N SER A 14 13.03 1.84 4.47
CA SER A 14 13.29 3.03 5.27
C SER A 14 14.37 2.76 6.32
N PHE A 15 14.35 1.57 6.95
CA PHE A 15 15.39 1.13 7.86
C PHE A 15 16.77 1.07 7.18
N SER A 16 16.84 0.46 5.98
CA SER A 16 18.11 0.35 5.25
C SER A 16 18.66 1.73 4.86
N ALA A 17 17.79 2.65 4.43
CA ALA A 17 18.19 4.02 4.09
C ALA A 17 18.71 4.77 5.31
N SER A 18 18.01 4.73 6.45
CA SER A 18 18.43 5.38 7.69
C SER A 18 19.71 4.75 8.26
N TYR A 19 19.87 3.43 8.15
CA TYR A 19 21.10 2.74 8.56
C TYR A 19 22.31 3.16 7.70
N ALA A 20 22.12 3.28 6.38
CA ALA A 20 23.18 3.79 5.49
C ALA A 20 23.57 5.23 5.82
N ALA A 21 22.58 6.10 6.11
CA ALA A 21 22.84 7.47 6.55
C ALA A 21 23.66 7.52 7.85
N LYS A 22 23.29 6.67 8.84
CA LYS A 22 24.04 6.52 10.08
C LYS A 22 25.50 6.09 9.85
N LYS A 23 25.71 5.06 9.00
CA LYS A 23 27.07 4.63 8.62
C LYS A 23 27.87 5.73 7.95
N SER A 24 27.22 6.59 7.17
CA SER A 24 27.84 7.77 6.53
C SER A 24 27.95 8.97 7.47
N LYS A 25 27.76 8.79 8.80
CA LYS A 25 27.83 9.84 9.83
C LYS A 25 26.91 11.03 9.55
N LYS A 26 25.81 10.82 8.82
CA LYS A 26 24.76 11.83 8.61
C LYS A 26 23.77 11.76 9.76
N LYS A 27 23.17 12.91 10.11
CA LYS A 27 22.14 13.00 11.16
C LYS A 27 20.73 13.20 10.57
N VAL A 28 20.66 13.73 9.35
CA VAL A 28 19.43 14.09 8.66
C VAL A 28 19.39 13.43 7.28
N LEU A 29 18.24 12.91 6.90
CA LEU A 29 17.96 12.36 5.58
C LEU A 29 16.67 12.98 5.02
N LEU A 30 16.73 13.47 3.78
CA LEU A 30 15.53 13.95 3.07
C LEU A 30 14.91 12.82 2.27
N THR A 31 13.58 12.73 2.31
CA THR A 31 12.82 11.73 1.54
C THR A 31 11.76 12.39 0.68
N GLY A 32 11.49 11.79 -0.50
CA GLY A 32 10.44 12.23 -1.42
C GLY A 32 9.06 11.64 -1.15
N VAL A 33 8.82 11.08 0.04
CA VAL A 33 7.53 10.55 0.44
C VAL A 33 6.46 11.65 0.44
N GLY A 34 5.24 11.32 0.02
CA GLY A 34 4.15 12.28 -0.22
C GLY A 34 4.02 12.69 -1.70
N GLY A 35 5.10 12.57 -2.48
CA GLY A 35 5.08 13.00 -3.88
C GLY A 35 4.20 12.13 -4.79
N ASP A 36 4.15 10.83 -4.57
CA ASP A 36 3.32 9.93 -5.38
C ASP A 36 1.83 10.05 -5.02
N GLU A 37 1.53 10.36 -3.75
CA GLU A 37 0.18 10.58 -3.24
C GLU A 37 -0.43 11.87 -3.80
N LEU A 38 0.30 12.97 -3.70
CA LEU A 38 -0.16 14.28 -4.14
C LEU A 38 -0.21 14.42 -5.66
N PHE A 39 0.80 13.87 -6.36
CA PHE A 39 0.96 14.02 -7.81
C PHE A 39 0.53 12.79 -8.61
N SER A 40 -0.33 11.96 -8.04
CA SER A 40 -0.92 10.80 -8.72
C SER A 40 0.12 9.83 -9.33
N GLY A 41 1.21 9.60 -8.63
CA GLY A 41 2.34 8.79 -9.12
C GLY A 41 2.10 7.28 -9.08
N TYR A 42 1.07 6.81 -8.38
CA TYR A 42 0.77 5.38 -8.26
C TYR A 42 -0.08 4.83 -9.42
N PRO A 43 0.08 3.55 -9.75
CA PRO A 43 -0.80 2.88 -10.72
C PRO A 43 -2.28 2.86 -10.31
N SER A 44 -2.61 3.01 -9.02
CA SER A 44 -3.98 3.09 -8.49
C SER A 44 -4.80 4.19 -9.16
N PHE A 45 -4.20 5.35 -9.44
CA PHE A 45 -4.85 6.48 -10.09
C PHE A 45 -5.39 6.19 -11.50
N ASN A 46 -4.79 5.21 -12.18
CA ASN A 46 -5.24 4.77 -13.50
C ASN A 46 -6.05 3.48 -13.43
N ARG A 47 -5.74 2.59 -12.49
CA ARG A 47 -6.36 1.26 -12.40
C ARG A 47 -7.72 1.32 -11.74
N ILE A 48 -7.90 2.08 -10.66
CA ILE A 48 -9.17 2.17 -9.95
C ILE A 48 -10.29 2.69 -10.88
N PRO A 49 -10.12 3.83 -11.62
CA PRO A 49 -11.14 4.29 -12.54
C PRO A 49 -11.49 3.28 -13.65
N LYS A 50 -10.50 2.55 -14.16
CA LYS A 50 -10.74 1.51 -15.17
C LYS A 50 -11.50 0.33 -14.59
N ILE A 51 -11.12 -0.13 -13.40
CA ILE A 51 -11.78 -1.23 -12.70
C ILE A 51 -13.25 -0.88 -12.43
N THR A 52 -13.50 0.28 -11.82
CA THR A 52 -14.86 0.71 -11.48
C THR A 52 -15.72 0.89 -12.72
N LYS A 53 -15.17 1.46 -13.80
CA LYS A 53 -15.89 1.58 -15.07
C LYS A 53 -16.28 0.21 -15.65
N ILE A 54 -15.33 -0.72 -15.74
CA ILE A 54 -15.58 -2.07 -16.28
C ILE A 54 -16.58 -2.84 -15.41
N MET A 55 -16.39 -2.80 -14.09
CA MET A 55 -17.27 -3.56 -13.17
C MET A 55 -18.69 -2.99 -13.13
N ASN A 56 -18.90 -1.70 -13.37
CA ASN A 56 -20.22 -1.09 -13.44
C ASN A 56 -20.93 -1.32 -14.80
N MET A 57 -20.18 -1.65 -15.87
CA MET A 57 -20.75 -2.06 -17.15
C MET A 57 -21.28 -3.51 -17.13
N LEU A 58 -20.83 -4.33 -16.18
CA LEU A 58 -21.27 -5.72 -16.08
C LEU A 58 -22.68 -5.81 -15.50
N PRO A 59 -23.57 -6.64 -16.09
CA PRO A 59 -24.94 -6.81 -15.60
C PRO A 59 -24.96 -7.28 -14.15
N SER A 60 -25.91 -6.72 -13.39
CA SER A 60 -26.04 -6.96 -11.94
C SER A 60 -26.77 -8.27 -11.57
N ASN A 61 -27.00 -9.18 -12.53
CA ASN A 61 -27.73 -10.41 -12.29
C ASN A 61 -27.05 -11.29 -11.24
N ILE A 62 -27.58 -11.23 -10.01
CA ILE A 62 -26.97 -11.73 -8.76
C ILE A 62 -26.80 -13.26 -8.79
N ASN A 63 -27.72 -14.00 -9.38
CA ASN A 63 -27.71 -15.48 -9.34
C ASN A 63 -26.63 -16.11 -10.23
N LEU A 64 -26.40 -15.57 -11.41
CA LEU A 64 -25.31 -16.00 -12.29
C LEU A 64 -23.95 -15.60 -11.73
N LYS A 65 -23.89 -14.41 -11.14
CA LYS A 65 -22.66 -13.88 -10.53
C LYS A 65 -22.13 -14.77 -9.41
N ASN A 66 -22.98 -15.19 -8.47
CA ASN A 66 -22.57 -16.00 -7.33
C ASN A 66 -22.12 -17.41 -7.74
N PHE A 67 -22.79 -17.99 -8.73
CA PHE A 67 -22.43 -19.30 -9.27
C PHE A 67 -21.06 -19.29 -9.99
N TYR A 68 -20.84 -18.31 -10.85
CA TYR A 68 -19.53 -18.17 -11.53
C TYR A 68 -18.41 -17.76 -10.57
N LEU A 69 -18.69 -16.91 -9.59
CA LEU A 69 -17.71 -16.49 -8.59
C LEU A 69 -17.23 -17.67 -7.76
N SER A 70 -18.12 -18.50 -7.22
CA SER A 70 -17.72 -19.63 -6.37
C SER A 70 -16.86 -20.66 -7.12
N LYS A 71 -17.24 -20.98 -8.37
CA LYS A 71 -16.42 -21.84 -9.24
C LYS A 71 -15.07 -21.21 -9.61
N PHE A 72 -15.09 -19.93 -9.93
CA PHE A 72 -13.90 -19.19 -10.32
C PHE A 72 -12.92 -18.99 -9.13
N GLU A 73 -13.42 -18.68 -7.93
CA GLU A 73 -12.62 -18.63 -6.71
C GLU A 73 -11.97 -19.97 -6.39
N LYS A 74 -12.74 -21.07 -6.49
CA LYS A 74 -12.23 -22.42 -6.29
C LYS A 74 -11.14 -22.78 -7.31
N PHE A 75 -11.35 -22.44 -8.58
CA PHE A 75 -10.35 -22.61 -9.65
C PHE A 75 -9.08 -21.80 -9.38
N LEU A 76 -9.20 -20.52 -8.98
CA LEU A 76 -8.06 -19.66 -8.65
C LEU A 76 -7.28 -20.17 -7.43
N LYS A 77 -7.97 -20.62 -6.38
CA LYS A 77 -7.36 -21.22 -5.19
C LYS A 77 -6.59 -22.50 -5.55
N ASN A 78 -7.20 -23.40 -6.32
CA ASN A 78 -6.57 -24.65 -6.71
C ASN A 78 -5.31 -24.45 -7.57
N ASN A 79 -5.30 -23.42 -8.42
CA ASN A 79 -4.16 -23.13 -9.30
C ASN A 79 -3.19 -22.11 -8.72
N ARG A 80 -3.30 -21.73 -7.44
CA ARG A 80 -2.48 -20.68 -6.78
C ARG A 80 -2.46 -19.36 -7.56
N LEU A 81 -3.48 -19.07 -8.33
CA LEU A 81 -3.60 -17.84 -9.10
C LEU A 81 -3.91 -16.64 -8.20
N ASN A 82 -3.80 -15.45 -8.77
CA ASN A 82 -3.97 -14.21 -8.01
C ASN A 82 -5.43 -14.03 -7.54
N THR A 83 -5.68 -14.25 -6.26
CA THR A 83 -7.01 -14.11 -5.62
C THR A 83 -7.62 -12.72 -5.80
N LYS A 84 -6.81 -11.69 -6.09
CA LYS A 84 -7.31 -10.34 -6.41
C LYS A 84 -8.19 -10.29 -7.66
N ILE A 85 -8.05 -11.22 -8.60
CA ILE A 85 -8.89 -11.28 -9.79
C ILE A 85 -10.32 -11.62 -9.39
N ALA A 86 -10.53 -12.59 -8.49
CA ALA A 86 -11.84 -12.86 -7.92
C ALA A 86 -12.41 -11.65 -7.15
N GLY A 87 -11.52 -10.97 -6.40
CA GLY A 87 -11.87 -9.76 -5.68
C GLY A 87 -12.37 -8.61 -6.55
N LEU A 88 -12.05 -8.56 -7.86
CA LEU A 88 -12.56 -7.53 -8.77
C LEU A 88 -14.11 -7.53 -8.83
N PHE A 89 -14.72 -8.69 -8.89
CA PHE A 89 -16.18 -8.81 -8.95
C PHE A 89 -16.87 -8.40 -7.63
N LYS A 90 -16.21 -8.62 -6.50
CA LYS A 90 -16.74 -8.30 -5.18
C LYS A 90 -16.50 -6.84 -4.79
N TYR A 91 -15.31 -6.33 -5.09
CA TYR A 91 -14.81 -5.05 -4.60
C TYR A 91 -14.61 -4.00 -5.69
N GLY A 92 -14.78 -4.32 -6.97
CA GLY A 92 -14.43 -3.43 -8.08
C GLY A 92 -15.44 -2.33 -8.42
N LYS A 93 -16.67 -2.36 -7.87
CA LYS A 93 -17.75 -1.44 -8.30
C LYS A 93 -17.64 -0.04 -7.73
N SER A 94 -17.08 0.14 -6.54
CA SER A 94 -16.92 1.43 -5.88
C SER A 94 -15.45 1.79 -5.68
N VAL A 95 -15.16 3.08 -5.54
CA VAL A 95 -13.78 3.61 -5.44
C VAL A 95 -13.09 3.12 -4.17
N ASP A 96 -13.78 3.17 -3.04
CA ASP A 96 -13.34 2.74 -1.72
C ASP A 96 -12.92 1.25 -1.72
N LYS A 97 -13.81 0.37 -2.21
CA LYS A 97 -13.55 -1.07 -2.28
C LYS A 97 -12.48 -1.42 -3.32
N ALA A 98 -12.47 -0.73 -4.48
CA ALA A 98 -11.43 -0.90 -5.48
C ALA A 98 -10.06 -0.42 -4.98
N PHE A 99 -10.03 0.64 -4.16
CA PHE A 99 -8.81 1.09 -3.47
C PHE A 99 -8.28 0.01 -2.52
N LEU A 100 -9.13 -0.56 -1.67
CA LEU A 100 -8.75 -1.68 -0.80
C LEU A 100 -8.20 -2.85 -1.61
N LEU A 101 -8.91 -3.27 -2.67
CA LEU A 101 -8.44 -4.34 -3.55
C LEU A 101 -7.06 -4.05 -4.14
N GLN A 102 -6.80 -2.80 -4.52
CA GLN A 102 -5.52 -2.40 -5.10
C GLN A 102 -4.39 -2.36 -4.06
N ARG A 103 -4.65 -1.82 -2.87
CA ARG A 103 -3.65 -1.58 -1.82
C ARG A 103 -3.45 -2.74 -0.87
N SER A 104 -4.52 -3.46 -0.51
CA SER A 104 -4.40 -4.59 0.41
C SER A 104 -3.49 -5.68 -0.15
N LEU A 105 -2.72 -6.29 0.70
CA LEU A 105 -1.89 -7.44 0.36
C LEU A 105 -2.72 -8.72 0.38
N PHE A 106 -3.62 -8.82 1.35
CA PHE A 106 -4.57 -9.91 1.53
C PHE A 106 -6.00 -9.41 1.33
N LEU A 107 -6.87 -10.27 0.80
CA LEU A 107 -8.30 -10.02 0.82
C LEU A 107 -8.84 -10.23 2.24
N PRO A 108 -10.00 -9.63 2.60
CA PRO A 108 -10.60 -9.82 3.92
C PRO A 108 -10.80 -11.29 4.29
N GLU A 109 -11.21 -12.12 3.33
CA GLU A 109 -11.39 -13.55 3.52
C GLU A 109 -10.06 -14.26 3.86
N GLU A 110 -8.97 -13.87 3.20
CA GLU A 110 -7.63 -14.40 3.48
C GLU A 110 -7.15 -13.98 4.89
N ILE A 111 -7.47 -12.75 5.31
CA ILE A 111 -7.12 -12.27 6.66
C ILE A 111 -7.91 -13.05 7.71
N GLN A 112 -9.19 -13.30 7.49
CA GLN A 112 -10.02 -14.09 8.40
C GLN A 112 -9.46 -15.52 8.55
N GLU A 113 -9.06 -16.17 7.44
CA GLU A 113 -8.41 -17.48 7.47
C GLU A 113 -7.10 -17.46 8.29
N ILE A 114 -6.29 -16.39 8.14
CA ILE A 114 -5.03 -16.23 8.88
C ILE A 114 -5.29 -16.02 10.37
N LEU A 115 -6.28 -15.22 10.75
CA LEU A 115 -6.63 -14.96 12.15
C LEU A 115 -7.15 -16.24 12.83
N LEU A 116 -8.07 -16.94 12.20
CA LEU A 116 -8.61 -18.21 12.72
C LEU A 116 -7.51 -19.28 12.89
N SER A 117 -6.59 -19.38 11.94
CA SER A 117 -5.47 -20.34 12.03
C SER A 117 -4.49 -20.05 13.17
N ASN A 118 -4.49 -18.83 13.71
CA ASN A 118 -3.66 -18.42 14.86
C ASN A 118 -4.44 -18.33 16.17
N GLN A 119 -5.61 -18.98 16.26
CA GLN A 119 -6.49 -19.01 17.45
C GLN A 119 -7.00 -17.63 17.89
N ASN A 120 -6.94 -16.62 17.04
CA ASN A 120 -7.50 -15.31 17.31
C ASN A 120 -9.01 -15.32 17.01
N GLN A 121 -9.81 -14.97 18.00
CA GLN A 121 -11.28 -14.89 17.89
C GLN A 121 -11.75 -13.61 17.20
N LEU A 122 -10.83 -12.75 16.74
CA LEU A 122 -11.16 -11.50 16.04
C LEU A 122 -11.89 -11.78 14.71
N ASN A 123 -13.10 -11.26 14.61
CA ASN A 123 -13.85 -11.28 13.36
C ASN A 123 -13.52 -10.00 12.57
N ILE A 124 -13.03 -10.14 11.33
CA ILE A 124 -12.66 -8.99 10.49
C ILE A 124 -13.85 -8.05 10.23
N ASN A 125 -15.08 -8.57 10.27
CA ASN A 125 -16.28 -7.76 10.11
C ASN A 125 -16.49 -6.79 11.29
N GLN A 126 -15.95 -7.09 12.48
CA GLN A 126 -16.02 -6.21 13.65
C GLN A 126 -15.13 -4.97 13.51
N LEU A 127 -14.14 -5.00 12.62
CA LEU A 127 -13.23 -3.88 12.39
C LEU A 127 -13.86 -2.74 11.59
N ASN A 128 -15.07 -2.91 11.03
CA ASN A 128 -15.82 -1.90 10.25
C ASN A 128 -15.01 -1.13 9.19
N ILE A 129 -13.88 -1.71 8.73
CA ILE A 129 -12.94 -1.06 7.80
C ILE A 129 -13.64 -0.62 6.52
N PHE A 130 -14.56 -1.44 6.00
CA PHE A 130 -15.28 -1.11 4.77
C PHE A 130 -16.18 0.10 4.93
N ASN A 131 -16.97 0.16 6.03
CA ASN A 131 -17.86 1.28 6.30
C ASN A 131 -17.06 2.58 6.54
N SER A 132 -15.96 2.48 7.29
CA SER A 132 -15.08 3.62 7.54
C SER A 132 -14.49 4.20 6.24
N ILE A 133 -14.03 3.37 5.32
CA ILE A 133 -13.45 3.83 4.06
C ILE A 133 -14.52 4.35 3.10
N GLU A 134 -15.71 3.77 3.10
CA GLU A 134 -16.87 4.25 2.34
C GLU A 134 -17.31 5.63 2.83
N ASP A 135 -17.45 5.82 4.14
CA ASP A 135 -17.83 7.11 4.75
C ASP A 135 -16.80 8.21 4.46
N ASP A 136 -15.53 7.87 4.42
CA ASP A 136 -14.44 8.81 4.14
C ASP A 136 -14.48 9.42 2.74
N VAL A 137 -15.05 8.73 1.76
CA VAL A 137 -15.16 9.25 0.40
C VAL A 137 -16.56 9.64 -0.01
N LYS A 138 -17.51 9.44 0.89
CA LYS A 138 -18.91 9.85 0.70
C LYS A 138 -18.97 11.36 0.49
N GLY A 139 -19.60 11.79 -0.61
CA GLY A 139 -19.72 13.21 -0.98
C GLY A 139 -18.57 13.76 -1.82
N PHE A 140 -17.52 13.00 -2.12
CA PHE A 140 -16.55 13.40 -3.14
C PHE A 140 -17.07 13.11 -4.54
N GLU A 141 -17.38 14.15 -5.31
CA GLU A 141 -17.84 14.00 -6.71
C GLU A 141 -16.71 13.56 -7.64
N ASN A 142 -15.47 13.94 -7.35
CA ASN A 142 -14.31 13.65 -8.17
C ASN A 142 -13.57 12.41 -7.70
N MET A 143 -13.63 11.34 -8.48
CA MET A 143 -12.95 10.06 -8.20
C MET A 143 -11.45 10.21 -7.94
N ARG A 144 -10.75 11.13 -8.63
CA ARG A 144 -9.32 11.37 -8.43
C ARG A 144 -9.07 11.94 -7.03
N ILE A 145 -9.90 12.85 -6.56
CA ILE A 145 -9.81 13.42 -5.21
C ILE A 145 -10.06 12.35 -4.17
N SER A 146 -11.06 11.49 -4.37
CA SER A 146 -11.29 10.32 -3.51
C SER A 146 -10.04 9.44 -3.40
N ILE A 147 -9.41 9.12 -4.54
CA ILE A 147 -8.19 8.28 -4.54
C ILE A 147 -7.04 8.99 -3.83
N ILE A 148 -6.82 10.30 -4.07
CA ILE A 148 -5.78 11.09 -3.37
C ILE A 148 -6.01 11.04 -1.85
N TYR A 149 -7.24 11.28 -1.41
CA TYR A 149 -7.60 11.26 0.01
C TYR A 149 -7.32 9.88 0.64
N LEU A 150 -7.75 8.81 -0.01
CA LEU A 150 -7.52 7.44 0.46
C LEU A 150 -6.02 7.09 0.50
N GLU A 151 -5.25 7.51 -0.51
CA GLU A 151 -3.79 7.30 -0.54
C GLU A 151 -3.10 8.05 0.60
N ILE A 152 -3.54 9.28 0.89
CA ILE A 152 -2.98 10.07 2.00
C ILE A 152 -3.36 9.44 3.34
N LYS A 153 -4.63 9.17 3.58
CA LYS A 153 -5.11 8.69 4.88
C LYS A 153 -4.62 7.28 5.20
N TYR A 154 -4.83 6.34 4.29
CA TYR A 154 -4.63 4.91 4.57
C TYR A 154 -3.26 4.38 4.15
N TYR A 155 -2.57 5.04 3.25
CA TYR A 155 -1.24 4.59 2.84
C TYR A 155 -0.13 5.51 3.33
N LEU A 156 -0.19 6.81 3.07
CA LEU A 156 0.83 7.76 3.53
C LEU A 156 0.84 7.87 5.06
N CYS A 157 -0.25 8.29 5.67
CA CYS A 157 -0.31 8.56 7.12
C CYS A 157 -0.30 7.27 7.94
N ALA A 158 -1.13 6.28 7.55
CA ALA A 158 -1.27 5.08 8.36
C ALA A 158 -0.13 4.07 8.20
N LYS A 159 0.69 4.19 7.13
CA LYS A 159 1.77 3.24 6.86
C LYS A 159 3.12 3.92 6.62
N LEU A 160 3.28 4.70 5.55
CA LEU A 160 4.59 5.19 5.13
C LEU A 160 5.25 6.10 6.16
N LEU A 161 4.51 7.05 6.74
CA LEU A 161 5.05 7.97 7.74
C LEU A 161 5.38 7.23 9.05
N LYS A 162 4.57 6.26 9.46
CA LYS A 162 4.88 5.41 10.61
C LYS A 162 6.15 4.59 10.36
N ASP A 163 6.28 3.97 9.18
CA ASP A 163 7.47 3.22 8.82
C ASP A 163 8.73 4.09 8.81
N ILE A 164 8.63 5.31 8.31
CA ILE A 164 9.73 6.29 8.33
C ILE A 164 10.12 6.64 9.76
N ASP A 165 9.14 6.93 10.62
CA ASP A 165 9.37 7.39 11.99
C ASP A 165 10.14 6.33 12.79
N TRP A 166 9.58 5.15 13.03
CA TRP A 166 10.25 4.14 13.85
C TRP A 166 11.58 3.66 13.25
N THR A 167 11.70 3.56 11.92
CA THR A 167 12.93 3.09 11.29
C THR A 167 14.05 4.11 11.38
N SER A 168 13.75 5.39 11.22
CA SER A 168 14.74 6.45 11.32
C SER A 168 15.18 6.66 12.77
N MET A 169 14.22 6.69 13.70
CA MET A 169 14.52 6.81 15.13
C MET A 169 15.32 5.62 15.65
N SER A 170 15.06 4.41 15.16
CA SER A 170 15.84 3.22 15.53
C SER A 170 17.34 3.33 15.19
N ASN A 171 17.68 4.19 14.22
CA ASN A 171 19.05 4.49 13.80
C ASN A 171 19.57 5.85 14.29
N SER A 172 18.76 6.62 15.05
CA SER A 172 19.06 7.99 15.49
C SER A 172 19.31 8.93 14.31
N ILE A 173 18.49 8.81 13.27
CA ILE A 173 18.49 9.66 12.07
C ILE A 173 17.17 10.42 12.00
N GLU A 174 17.22 11.73 11.79
CA GLU A 174 16.04 12.54 11.50
C GLU A 174 15.69 12.42 10.01
N MET A 175 14.56 11.80 9.69
CA MET A 175 14.09 11.68 8.31
C MET A 175 13.01 12.72 8.03
N ARG A 176 13.33 13.70 7.18
CA ARG A 176 12.46 14.82 6.81
C ARG A 176 11.71 14.52 5.52
N THR A 177 10.42 14.89 5.50
CA THR A 177 9.48 14.66 4.40
C THR A 177 8.92 15.98 3.85
N PRO A 178 9.68 16.79 3.08
CA PRO A 178 9.27 18.13 2.67
C PRO A 178 7.95 18.20 1.90
N LEU A 179 7.60 17.14 1.16
CA LEU A 179 6.36 17.09 0.38
C LEU A 179 5.11 16.82 1.23
N VAL A 180 5.29 16.51 2.53
CA VAL A 180 4.20 16.31 3.51
C VAL A 180 4.03 17.53 4.41
N ASP A 181 4.80 18.60 4.17
CA ASP A 181 4.71 19.85 4.89
C ASP A 181 3.30 20.46 4.75
N TRP A 182 2.73 20.92 5.88
CA TRP A 182 1.37 21.45 5.93
C TRP A 182 1.17 22.72 5.10
N ILE A 183 2.17 23.59 5.05
CA ILE A 183 2.12 24.82 4.25
C ILE A 183 2.12 24.49 2.77
N PHE A 184 3.00 23.54 2.37
CA PHE A 184 3.05 23.04 1.01
C PHE A 184 1.71 22.38 0.63
N PHE A 185 1.16 21.53 1.50
CA PHE A 185 -0.11 20.85 1.29
C PHE A 185 -1.27 21.83 1.05
N LYS A 186 -1.39 22.87 1.89
CA LYS A 186 -2.40 23.95 1.71
C LYS A 186 -2.31 24.63 0.35
N LYS A 187 -1.09 24.86 -0.15
CA LYS A 187 -0.88 25.51 -1.46
C LYS A 187 -1.22 24.58 -2.64
N ILE A 188 -1.02 23.29 -2.49
CA ILE A 188 -1.25 22.30 -3.56
C ILE A 188 -2.72 21.88 -3.66
N ILE A 189 -3.47 21.83 -2.57
CA ILE A 189 -4.88 21.39 -2.57
C ILE A 189 -5.76 22.16 -3.58
N PRO A 190 -5.74 23.50 -3.69
CA PRO A 190 -6.53 24.22 -4.68
C PRO A 190 -6.24 23.78 -6.11
N LEU A 191 -4.96 23.52 -6.42
CA LEU A 191 -4.54 23.02 -7.73
C LEU A 191 -5.05 21.60 -7.99
N ILE A 192 -5.01 20.74 -6.98
CA ILE A 192 -5.58 19.37 -7.06
C ILE A 192 -7.09 19.42 -7.32
N LYS A 193 -7.80 20.35 -6.67
CA LYS A 193 -9.26 20.52 -6.83
C LYS A 193 -9.68 21.15 -8.16
N SER A 194 -8.82 21.91 -8.81
CA SER A 194 -9.15 22.68 -10.03
C SER A 194 -9.32 21.84 -11.29
N ASN A 195 -9.51 20.53 -11.23
CA ASN A 195 -9.59 19.60 -12.37
C ASN A 195 -8.35 19.57 -13.31
N ILE A 196 -7.33 20.36 -13.03
CA ILE A 196 -6.06 20.29 -13.74
C ILE A 196 -5.37 18.98 -13.33
N LYS A 197 -5.10 18.12 -14.29
CA LYS A 197 -4.38 16.86 -14.04
C LYS A 197 -2.90 17.14 -13.75
N ILE A 198 -2.63 17.69 -12.57
CA ILE A 198 -1.25 17.85 -12.11
C ILE A 198 -0.72 16.46 -11.79
N GLY A 199 0.38 16.11 -12.41
CA GLY A 199 1.08 14.85 -12.22
C GLY A 199 2.53 15.06 -11.83
N LYS A 200 3.23 13.96 -11.58
CA LYS A 200 4.66 13.98 -11.22
C LYS A 200 5.54 14.62 -12.29
N LYS A 201 5.14 14.55 -13.57
CA LYS A 201 5.87 15.21 -14.67
C LYS A 201 5.83 16.72 -14.54
N ASP A 202 4.70 17.29 -14.12
CA ASP A 202 4.55 18.74 -13.98
C ASP A 202 5.44 19.26 -12.86
N LEU A 203 5.55 18.52 -11.76
CA LEU A 203 6.49 18.84 -10.69
C LEU A 203 7.94 18.83 -11.19
N PHE A 204 8.32 17.87 -12.02
CA PHE A 204 9.65 17.83 -12.61
C PHE A 204 9.88 18.96 -13.61
N ASN A 205 8.87 19.33 -14.39
CA ASN A 205 8.97 20.43 -15.36
C ASN A 205 9.24 21.78 -14.68
N CYS A 206 8.70 22.00 -13.47
CA CYS A 206 9.01 23.21 -12.70
C CYS A 206 10.50 23.35 -12.32
N TYR A 207 11.26 22.26 -12.37
CA TYR A 207 12.67 22.20 -12.00
C TYR A 207 13.56 21.62 -13.10
N SER A 208 13.06 21.54 -14.34
CA SER A 208 13.75 20.86 -15.46
C SER A 208 15.15 21.43 -15.74
N GLU A 209 15.35 22.74 -15.58
CA GLU A 209 16.65 23.39 -15.79
C GLU A 209 17.68 23.05 -14.70
N LYS A 210 17.22 22.58 -13.54
CA LYS A 210 18.08 22.28 -12.35
C LYS A 210 18.29 20.80 -12.13
N LEU A 211 17.56 19.94 -12.85
CA LEU A 211 17.62 18.49 -12.67
C LEU A 211 18.46 17.85 -13.77
N PRO A 212 19.38 16.92 -13.42
CA PRO A 212 20.07 16.11 -14.41
C PRO A 212 19.08 15.35 -15.31
N MET A 213 19.35 15.29 -16.60
CA MET A 213 18.48 14.67 -17.60
C MET A 213 18.22 13.17 -17.30
N GLU A 214 19.17 12.49 -16.68
CA GLU A 214 19.04 11.08 -16.26
C GLU A 214 17.95 10.92 -15.19
N ILE A 215 17.78 11.88 -14.28
CA ILE A 215 16.73 11.87 -13.25
C ILE A 215 15.38 12.14 -13.91
N TYR A 216 15.31 13.13 -14.82
CA TYR A 216 14.09 13.50 -15.52
C TYR A 216 13.53 12.36 -16.37
N LYS A 217 14.39 11.68 -17.13
CA LYS A 217 14.01 10.56 -18.02
C LYS A 217 13.88 9.20 -17.30
N ARG A 218 14.26 9.11 -16.05
CA ARG A 218 14.27 7.86 -15.32
C ARG A 218 12.86 7.27 -15.19
N LYS A 219 12.70 6.04 -15.65
CA LYS A 219 11.47 5.29 -15.40
C LYS A 219 11.31 5.04 -13.91
N LYS A 220 10.07 5.16 -13.41
CA LYS A 220 9.75 4.83 -12.01
C LYS A 220 10.13 3.38 -11.74
N THR A 221 11.04 3.19 -10.80
CA THR A 221 11.37 1.89 -10.23
C THR A 221 10.90 1.86 -8.78
N GLY A 222 10.12 0.84 -8.41
CA GLY A 222 9.78 0.63 -7.01
C GLY A 222 10.99 0.05 -6.26
N PHE A 223 11.07 0.32 -4.96
CA PHE A 223 11.97 -0.41 -4.08
C PHE A 223 11.52 -1.87 -4.03
N SER A 224 12.38 -2.80 -4.42
CA SER A 224 12.11 -4.24 -4.34
C SER A 224 12.90 -4.85 -3.20
N ILE A 225 12.19 -5.41 -2.22
CA ILE A 225 12.78 -6.18 -1.15
C ILE A 225 12.96 -7.62 -1.62
N PRO A 226 14.13 -8.26 -1.42
CA PRO A 226 14.36 -9.65 -1.81
C PRO A 226 13.72 -10.62 -0.80
N HIS A 227 12.38 -10.63 -0.71
CA HIS A 227 11.62 -11.36 0.30
C HIS A 227 11.97 -12.85 0.39
N LYS A 228 12.19 -13.51 -0.76
CA LYS A 228 12.61 -14.93 -0.79
C LYS A 228 13.95 -15.14 -0.06
N LYS A 229 14.93 -14.28 -0.38
CA LYS A 229 16.26 -14.37 0.22
C LYS A 229 16.20 -14.11 1.72
N LEU A 230 15.45 -13.09 2.13
CA LEU A 230 15.27 -12.76 3.54
C LEU A 230 14.59 -13.88 4.31
N LEU A 231 13.47 -14.42 3.81
CA LEU A 231 12.78 -15.53 4.47
C LEU A 231 13.69 -16.74 4.63
N ASN A 232 14.40 -17.15 3.59
CA ASN A 232 15.33 -18.29 3.68
C ASN A 232 16.45 -18.04 4.68
N GLN A 233 16.95 -16.79 4.76
CA GLN A 233 18.01 -16.41 5.70
C GLN A 233 17.54 -16.45 7.16
N TYR A 234 16.31 -15.96 7.43
CA TYR A 234 15.77 -15.90 8.80
C TYR A 234 15.15 -17.21 9.27
N THR A 235 14.82 -18.16 8.39
CA THR A 235 14.22 -19.45 8.74
C THR A 235 15.17 -20.64 8.60
N ASN A 236 16.49 -20.39 8.48
CA ASN A 236 17.54 -21.42 8.38
C ASN A 236 17.31 -22.46 7.29
N SER A 237 17.03 -21.99 6.04
CA SER A 237 16.89 -22.79 4.81
C SER A 237 15.49 -23.27 4.45
N ASN A 238 15.24 -23.44 3.16
CA ASN A 238 14.08 -24.10 2.54
C ASN A 238 12.69 -23.68 3.06
N TYR A 239 12.47 -22.35 3.25
CA TYR A 239 11.15 -21.85 3.57
C TYR A 239 10.12 -22.32 2.52
N ARG A 240 9.10 -23.06 2.98
CA ARG A 240 8.03 -23.52 2.10
C ARG A 240 7.01 -22.39 1.91
N PHE A 241 7.10 -21.72 0.77
CA PHE A 241 6.19 -20.63 0.43
C PHE A 241 4.74 -21.12 0.30
N LYS A 242 3.84 -20.50 1.09
CA LYS A 242 2.39 -20.79 1.04
C LYS A 242 1.72 -20.06 -0.12
N TYR A 243 2.20 -18.85 -0.43
CA TYR A 243 1.58 -17.98 -1.44
C TYR A 243 2.44 -17.87 -2.70
N SER A 244 1.79 -17.57 -3.83
CA SER A 244 2.47 -17.31 -5.11
C SER A 244 3.35 -16.06 -5.08
N LYS A 245 3.02 -15.10 -4.20
CA LYS A 245 3.78 -13.86 -3.98
C LYS A 245 4.54 -13.93 -2.66
N PRO A 246 5.88 -14.00 -2.67
CA PRO A 246 6.69 -14.11 -1.45
C PRO A 246 6.49 -12.99 -0.44
N ILE A 247 6.00 -11.82 -0.87
CA ILE A 247 5.66 -10.71 0.03
C ILE A 247 4.51 -11.07 1.00
N LYS A 248 3.59 -11.96 0.62
CA LYS A 248 2.52 -12.42 1.52
C LYS A 248 3.10 -13.25 2.66
N ASP A 249 3.98 -14.19 2.34
CA ASP A 249 4.68 -14.99 3.34
C ASP A 249 5.55 -14.13 4.25
N TRP A 250 6.27 -13.16 3.66
CA TRP A 250 7.06 -12.18 4.40
C TRP A 250 6.20 -11.37 5.39
N SER A 251 5.02 -10.92 4.97
CA SER A 251 4.12 -10.15 5.85
C SER A 251 3.62 -10.95 7.03
N ILE A 252 3.29 -12.24 6.81
CA ILE A 252 2.89 -13.13 7.90
C ILE A 252 4.08 -13.38 8.85
N PHE A 253 5.27 -13.56 8.30
CA PHE A 253 6.50 -13.71 9.08
C PHE A 253 6.75 -12.47 9.95
N CYS A 254 6.67 -11.26 9.39
CA CYS A 254 6.81 -10.01 10.14
C CYS A 254 5.78 -9.90 11.26
N PHE A 255 4.52 -10.18 10.96
CA PHE A 255 3.42 -10.13 11.94
C PHE A 255 3.64 -11.11 13.10
N LYS A 256 3.99 -12.37 12.83
CA LYS A 256 4.26 -13.37 13.86
C LYS A 256 5.44 -13.01 14.75
N ASN A 257 6.52 -12.51 14.16
CA ASN A 257 7.68 -12.09 14.93
C ASN A 257 7.36 -10.87 15.78
N TYR A 258 6.62 -9.89 15.26
CA TYR A 258 6.17 -8.73 16.04
C TYR A 258 5.40 -9.19 17.29
N LEU A 259 4.38 -10.03 17.13
CA LEU A 259 3.59 -10.56 18.26
C LEU A 259 4.42 -11.34 19.27
N SER A 260 5.47 -12.03 18.83
CA SER A 260 6.36 -12.77 19.75
C SER A 260 7.22 -11.84 20.61
N TYR A 261 7.52 -10.63 20.12
CA TYR A 261 8.28 -9.62 20.87
C TYR A 261 7.41 -8.77 21.81
N GLU A 262 6.12 -8.58 21.51
CA GLU A 262 5.21 -7.88 22.43
C GLU A 262 4.84 -8.70 23.65
N LYS A 263 4.93 -10.04 23.57
CA LYS A 263 4.58 -10.96 24.67
C LYS A 263 5.73 -11.21 25.65
N ASN A 264 6.94 -10.75 25.32
CA ASN A 264 8.15 -10.83 26.17
C ASN A 264 8.56 -9.43 26.66
#